data_cf1efdecbca68268a6fa4065bae9ca8a
#
_entry.id   cf1efdecbca68268a6fa4065bae9ca8a
#
_cell.length_a   1.000
_cell.length_b   1.000
_cell.length_c   1.000
_cell.angle_alpha   90.00
_cell.angle_beta   90.00
_cell.angle_gamma   90.00
#
_symmetry.space_group_name_H-M   'P 1'
#
loop_
_entity.id
_entity.type
_entity.pdbx_description
1 polymer ?
#
loop_
_entity_poly.entity_id
_entity_poly.type
_entity_poly.pdbx_seq_one_letter_code
_entity_poly.pdbx_strand_id
1 'polypeptide(L)'
;ADDGNEAGARLKFMRQQTDRTLISLAADYQWVRQNGFAYGDYDLTTRRASDTYTNKPNSYRRHLASVGLTVNYRGENADINSTTSYQYLDDRMLMDQDYMPIDYMSLGQRQLLNALTQEFAIKNHDDKKWRRVTGAFFSYQWLRTDAPVSFGEGMTVPMGKAIANGIYQSMLKSMTDKGMSQQAAQAIIEKAGGVNMDVGMEVPGLFKTPQLN
;
A
#
# COMPACT_ATOMS: atom_id res chain seq x y z
N ALA A 1 -3.46 -2.99 20.73
CA ALA A 1 -4.87 -3.02 20.84
C ALA A 1 -5.49 -2.66 19.50
N ASP A 2 -6.45 -3.44 19.11
CA ASP A 2 -7.14 -3.40 17.85
C ASP A 2 -8.39 -2.53 18.01
N ASP A 3 -8.19 -1.22 18.08
CA ASP A 3 -9.26 -0.24 18.16
C ASP A 3 -9.39 0.51 16.83
N GLY A 4 -10.62 0.78 16.45
CA GLY A 4 -10.94 1.47 15.20
C GLY A 4 -12.11 2.42 15.35
N ASN A 5 -12.04 3.51 14.62
CA ASN A 5 -13.13 4.45 14.45
C ASN A 5 -13.40 4.63 12.97
N GLU A 6 -14.67 4.59 12.62
CA GLU A 6 -15.14 4.82 11.26
C GLU A 6 -16.32 5.77 11.27
N ALA A 7 -16.34 6.71 10.34
CA ALA A 7 -17.45 7.61 10.12
C ALA A 7 -17.66 7.83 8.63
N GLY A 8 -18.90 8.02 8.24
CA GLY A 8 -19.25 8.30 6.85
C GLY A 8 -20.51 9.13 6.74
N ALA A 9 -20.61 9.87 5.65
CA ALA A 9 -21.78 10.64 5.29
C ALA A 9 -22.09 10.47 3.80
N ARG A 10 -23.38 10.41 3.47
CA ARG A 10 -23.84 10.33 2.09
C ARG A 10 -24.98 11.32 1.88
N LEU A 11 -24.87 12.07 0.80
CA LEU A 11 -25.89 13.00 0.33
C LEU A 11 -26.36 12.56 -1.05
N LYS A 12 -27.65 12.66 -1.29
CA LYS A 12 -28.25 12.45 -2.62
C LYS A 12 -29.25 13.53 -2.88
N PHE A 13 -29.08 14.22 -3.99
CA PHE A 13 -30.02 15.22 -4.51
C PHE A 13 -30.58 14.71 -5.82
N MET A 14 -31.90 14.81 -5.99
CA MET A 14 -32.59 14.40 -7.22
C MET A 14 -33.53 15.53 -7.64
N ARG A 15 -33.50 15.84 -8.93
CA ARG A 15 -34.35 16.88 -9.53
C ARG A 15 -34.97 16.37 -10.83
N GLN A 16 -36.29 16.40 -10.88
CA GLN A 16 -37.02 16.25 -12.13
C GLN A 16 -36.92 17.56 -12.90
N GLN A 17 -36.05 17.59 -13.91
CA GLN A 17 -35.79 18.82 -14.69
C GLN A 17 -36.90 19.08 -15.72
N THR A 18 -37.39 18.00 -16.35
CA THR A 18 -38.54 17.96 -17.24
C THR A 18 -39.28 16.64 -17.01
N ASP A 19 -40.47 16.48 -17.59
CA ASP A 19 -41.24 15.21 -17.54
C ASP A 19 -40.43 13.99 -18.03
N ARG A 20 -39.39 14.24 -18.82
CA ARG A 20 -38.55 13.21 -19.43
C ARG A 20 -37.13 13.17 -18.87
N THR A 21 -36.71 14.14 -18.05
CA THR A 21 -35.31 14.27 -17.60
C THR A 21 -35.22 14.29 -16.09
N LEU A 22 -34.55 13.29 -15.51
CA LEU A 22 -34.20 13.21 -14.10
C LEU A 22 -32.68 13.38 -13.94
N ILE A 23 -32.29 14.32 -13.10
CA ILE A 23 -30.89 14.55 -12.72
C ILE A 23 -30.71 14.11 -11.28
N SER A 24 -29.68 13.32 -11.03
CA SER A 24 -29.29 12.87 -9.68
C SER A 24 -27.84 13.19 -9.43
N LEU A 25 -27.56 13.85 -8.30
CA LEU A 25 -26.23 14.11 -7.79
C LEU A 25 -26.08 13.32 -6.47
N ALA A 26 -25.09 12.50 -6.38
CA ALA A 26 -24.74 11.78 -5.15
C ALA A 26 -23.31 12.13 -4.76
N ALA A 27 -23.09 12.33 -3.46
CA ALA A 27 -21.76 12.52 -2.89
C ALA A 27 -21.66 11.69 -1.62
N ASP A 28 -20.53 11.04 -1.43
CA ASP A 28 -20.21 10.29 -0.22
C ASP A 28 -18.80 10.58 0.25
N TYR A 29 -18.62 10.47 1.54
CA TYR A 29 -17.34 10.60 2.21
C TYR A 29 -17.24 9.56 3.32
N GLN A 30 -16.10 8.90 3.40
CA GLN A 30 -15.76 7.95 4.45
C GLN A 30 -14.42 8.32 5.06
N TRP A 31 -14.38 8.22 6.38
CA TRP A 31 -13.19 8.38 7.17
C TRP A 31 -12.99 7.14 8.03
N VAL A 32 -11.77 6.58 8.01
CA VAL A 32 -11.38 5.42 8.82
C VAL A 32 -10.09 5.75 9.54
N ARG A 33 -10.06 5.44 10.82
CA ARG A 33 -8.85 5.42 11.65
C ARG A 33 -8.86 4.14 12.46
N GLN A 34 -7.87 3.31 12.21
CA GLN A 34 -7.72 2.01 12.85
C GLN A 34 -6.30 1.90 13.40
N ASN A 35 -6.16 1.38 14.63
CA ASN A 35 -4.89 1.03 15.23
C ASN A 35 -4.84 -0.50 15.28
N GLY A 36 -3.73 -1.08 14.83
CA GLY A 36 -3.57 -2.51 14.89
C GLY A 36 -3.65 -3.19 13.53
N PHE A 37 -2.98 -4.24 13.46
CA PHE A 37 -3.06 -5.38 12.60
C PHE A 37 -2.71 -6.53 13.54
N ALA A 38 -3.71 -7.08 14.23
CA ALA A 38 -3.55 -8.07 15.29
C ALA A 38 -3.25 -9.44 14.67
N TYR A 39 -2.06 -9.59 14.08
CA TYR A 39 -1.57 -10.86 13.57
C TYR A 39 -0.65 -11.54 14.58
N GLY A 40 -0.67 -12.84 14.60
CA GLY A 40 0.23 -13.69 15.38
C GLY A 40 0.62 -14.91 14.55
N ASP A 41 1.73 -15.53 14.89
CA ASP A 41 2.19 -16.75 14.26
C ASP A 41 1.22 -17.90 14.56
N TYR A 42 0.99 -18.74 13.55
CA TYR A 42 0.18 -19.95 13.72
C TYR A 42 1.07 -21.18 13.88
N ASP A 43 1.06 -21.76 15.09
CA ASP A 43 1.76 -23.01 15.37
C ASP A 43 0.96 -24.20 14.82
N LEU A 44 1.52 -24.82 13.80
CA LEU A 44 0.93 -26.00 13.13
C LEU A 44 0.85 -27.23 14.06
N THR A 45 1.69 -27.32 15.08
CA THR A 45 1.73 -28.45 16.02
C THR A 45 0.63 -28.34 17.06
N THR A 46 0.51 -27.18 17.69
CA THR A 46 -0.51 -26.91 18.70
C THR A 46 -1.83 -26.45 18.12
N ARG A 47 -1.88 -26.10 16.83
CA ARG A 47 -3.03 -25.52 16.09
C ARG A 47 -3.59 -24.28 16.77
N ARG A 48 -2.74 -23.45 17.32
CA ARG A 48 -3.11 -22.20 17.99
C ARG A 48 -2.32 -21.04 17.39
N ALA A 49 -2.99 -19.89 17.32
CA ALA A 49 -2.28 -18.64 17.06
C ALA A 49 -1.56 -18.19 18.34
N SER A 50 -0.37 -17.64 18.17
CA SER A 50 0.35 -16.96 19.27
C SER A 50 -0.37 -15.66 19.65
N ASP A 51 0.01 -15.09 20.78
CA ASP A 51 -0.32 -13.71 21.06
C ASP A 51 0.28 -12.78 19.99
N THR A 52 -0.33 -11.63 19.80
CA THR A 52 0.17 -10.62 18.87
C THR A 52 1.38 -9.93 19.47
N TYR A 53 2.51 -10.00 18.78
CA TYR A 53 3.72 -9.29 19.16
C TYR A 53 3.98 -8.20 18.12
N THR A 54 3.91 -6.95 18.53
CA THR A 54 4.31 -5.81 17.71
C THR A 54 5.26 -4.94 18.50
N ASN A 55 6.41 -4.61 17.91
CA ASN A 55 7.39 -3.71 18.53
C ASN A 55 7.21 -2.26 18.07
N LYS A 56 6.41 -2.03 17.02
CA LYS A 56 6.06 -0.71 16.51
C LYS A 56 4.55 -0.52 16.42
N PRO A 57 4.06 0.72 16.57
CA PRO A 57 2.63 0.98 16.43
C PRO A 57 2.17 0.74 14.98
N ASN A 58 1.14 -0.07 14.84
CA ASN A 58 0.43 -0.27 13.59
C ASN A 58 -0.68 0.77 13.43
N SER A 59 -0.94 1.21 12.23
CA SER A 59 -2.04 2.12 11.95
C SER A 59 -2.52 2.04 10.51
N TYR A 60 -3.83 2.22 10.34
CA TYR A 60 -4.46 2.44 9.05
C TYR A 60 -5.35 3.67 9.10
N ARG A 61 -5.26 4.52 8.10
CA ARG A 61 -6.05 5.74 7.98
C ARG A 61 -6.48 5.90 6.54
N ARG A 62 -7.78 6.17 6.32
CA ARG A 62 -8.33 6.35 4.98
C ARG A 62 -9.29 7.51 4.93
N HIS A 63 -9.16 8.29 3.89
CA HIS A 63 -10.13 9.26 3.44
C HIS A 63 -10.58 8.85 2.04
N LEU A 64 -11.86 8.59 1.87
CA LEU A 64 -12.46 8.25 0.58
C LEU A 64 -13.60 9.23 0.33
N ALA A 65 -13.52 9.94 -0.77
CA ALA A 65 -14.57 10.83 -1.22
C ALA A 65 -15.00 10.44 -2.63
N SER A 66 -16.31 10.43 -2.90
CA SER A 66 -16.83 10.19 -4.24
C SER A 66 -17.95 11.16 -4.55
N VAL A 67 -18.06 11.54 -5.82
CA VAL A 67 -19.19 12.30 -6.34
C VAL A 67 -19.63 11.71 -7.67
N GLY A 68 -20.93 11.56 -7.86
CA GLY A 68 -21.51 11.03 -9.08
C GLY A 68 -22.69 11.87 -9.56
N LEU A 69 -22.69 12.20 -10.83
CA LEU A 69 -23.77 12.86 -11.53
C LEU A 69 -24.40 11.87 -12.52
N THR A 70 -25.69 11.62 -12.37
CA THR A 70 -26.46 10.77 -13.27
C THR A 70 -27.56 11.59 -13.93
N VAL A 71 -27.64 11.52 -15.24
CA VAL A 71 -28.70 12.10 -16.04
C VAL A 71 -29.45 10.98 -16.74
N ASN A 72 -30.75 10.84 -16.41
CA ASN A 72 -31.65 9.90 -17.07
C ASN A 72 -32.59 10.69 -17.99
N TYR A 73 -32.63 10.33 -19.24
CA TYR A 73 -33.54 10.90 -20.22
C TYR A 73 -34.43 9.81 -20.82
N ARG A 74 -35.75 9.99 -20.69
CA ARG A 74 -36.75 9.11 -21.27
C ARG A 74 -37.12 9.63 -22.67
N GLY A 75 -36.53 9.03 -23.70
CA GLY A 75 -36.87 9.32 -25.08
C GLY A 75 -38.18 8.64 -25.54
N GLU A 76 -38.58 8.86 -26.77
CA GLU A 76 -39.80 8.25 -27.32
C GLU A 76 -39.61 6.75 -27.61
N ASN A 77 -38.41 6.33 -28.01
CA ASN A 77 -38.12 4.95 -28.39
C ASN A 77 -37.09 4.26 -27.47
N ALA A 78 -36.35 5.03 -26.68
CA ALA A 78 -35.31 4.53 -25.83
C ALA A 78 -35.02 5.48 -24.65
N ASP A 79 -34.60 4.92 -23.55
CA ASP A 79 -34.07 5.64 -22.40
C ASP A 79 -32.57 5.79 -22.55
N ILE A 80 -32.04 6.96 -22.21
CA ILE A 80 -30.61 7.28 -22.19
C ILE A 80 -30.19 7.55 -20.75
N ASN A 81 -29.15 6.89 -20.33
CA ASN A 81 -28.50 7.10 -19.04
C ASN A 81 -27.07 7.58 -19.27
N SER A 82 -26.70 8.66 -18.59
CA SER A 82 -25.31 9.15 -18.55
C SER A 82 -24.88 9.28 -17.10
N THR A 83 -23.82 8.60 -16.72
CA THR A 83 -23.26 8.67 -15.37
C THR A 83 -21.80 9.08 -15.43
N THR A 84 -21.50 10.21 -14.80
CA THR A 84 -20.12 10.69 -14.56
C THR A 84 -19.82 10.51 -13.10
N SER A 85 -18.69 9.91 -12.75
CA SER A 85 -18.26 9.86 -11.35
C SER A 85 -16.79 10.21 -11.18
N TYR A 86 -16.48 10.78 -10.03
CA TYR A 86 -15.12 11.06 -9.60
C TYR A 86 -14.92 10.51 -8.18
N GLN A 87 -13.77 9.86 -7.97
CA GLN A 87 -13.37 9.30 -6.69
C GLN A 87 -11.97 9.80 -6.32
N TYR A 88 -11.83 10.15 -5.06
CA TYR A 88 -10.57 10.50 -4.42
C TYR A 88 -10.32 9.58 -3.23
N LEU A 89 -9.14 8.99 -3.16
CA LEU A 89 -8.67 8.18 -2.03
C LEU A 89 -7.31 8.70 -1.57
N ASP A 90 -7.16 8.96 -0.26
CA ASP A 90 -5.86 9.07 0.44
C ASP A 90 -5.88 8.04 1.55
N ASP A 91 -5.12 6.97 1.40
CA ASP A 91 -4.94 5.99 2.44
C ASP A 91 -3.49 5.92 2.90
N ARG A 92 -3.30 5.58 4.17
CA ARG A 92 -2.01 5.47 4.82
C ARG A 92 -2.02 4.28 5.76
N MET A 93 -1.05 3.44 5.59
CA MET A 93 -0.81 2.28 6.42
C MET A 93 0.60 2.32 6.99
N LEU A 94 0.72 2.01 8.26
CA LEU A 94 1.99 1.69 8.91
C LEU A 94 1.81 0.33 9.57
N MET A 95 2.68 -0.59 9.23
CA MET A 95 2.57 -1.97 9.68
C MET A 95 3.94 -2.51 10.10
N ASP A 96 3.99 -3.09 11.28
CA ASP A 96 5.05 -3.98 11.71
C ASP A 96 4.92 -5.29 10.93
N GLN A 97 5.85 -5.54 10.01
CA GLN A 97 5.72 -6.57 9.00
C GLN A 97 6.21 -7.94 9.49
N ASP A 98 7.00 -7.97 10.55
CA ASP A 98 7.58 -9.21 11.04
C ASP A 98 6.74 -9.92 12.11
N TYR A 99 5.81 -9.20 12.75
CA TYR A 99 4.93 -9.72 13.81
C TYR A 99 5.67 -10.41 14.96
N MET A 100 6.91 -9.96 15.22
CA MET A 100 7.79 -10.52 16.26
C MET A 100 8.17 -9.45 17.27
N PRO A 101 8.60 -9.84 18.48
CA PRO A 101 9.06 -8.88 19.49
C PRO A 101 10.41 -8.21 19.13
N ILE A 102 11.10 -8.70 18.11
CA ILE A 102 12.37 -8.16 17.60
C ILE A 102 12.07 -7.30 16.36
N ASP A 103 12.60 -6.08 16.30
CA ASP A 103 12.42 -5.16 15.19
C ASP A 103 13.25 -5.59 13.97
N TYR A 104 12.63 -6.34 13.04
CA TYR A 104 13.24 -6.71 11.78
C TYR A 104 12.83 -5.76 10.66
N MET A 105 11.53 -5.54 10.47
CA MET A 105 11.05 -4.81 9.30
C MET A 105 9.70 -4.16 9.56
N SER A 106 9.55 -2.92 9.12
CA SER A 106 8.26 -2.24 9.08
C SER A 106 7.97 -1.69 7.68
N LEU A 107 6.69 -1.69 7.30
CA LEU A 107 6.19 -1.20 6.03
C LEU A 107 5.33 0.04 6.26
N GLY A 108 5.69 1.14 5.63
CA GLY A 108 4.79 2.26 5.42
C GLY A 108 4.19 2.16 4.02
N GLN A 109 2.92 2.51 3.86
CA GLN A 109 2.30 2.66 2.55
C GLN A 109 1.41 3.89 2.53
N ARG A 110 1.50 4.66 1.49
CA ARG A 110 0.56 5.74 1.19
C ARG A 110 0.10 5.60 -0.24
N GLN A 111 -1.22 5.63 -0.44
CA GLN A 111 -1.84 5.62 -1.76
C GLN A 111 -2.69 6.87 -1.94
N LEU A 112 -2.50 7.52 -3.06
CA LEU A 112 -3.33 8.62 -3.53
C LEU A 112 -3.93 8.21 -4.87
N LEU A 113 -5.25 8.05 -4.91
CA LEU A 113 -5.99 7.71 -6.11
C LEU A 113 -6.93 8.85 -6.51
N ASN A 114 -6.91 9.18 -7.78
CA ASN A 114 -7.93 9.97 -8.44
C ASN A 114 -8.50 9.13 -9.59
N ALA A 115 -9.79 8.94 -9.63
CA ALA A 115 -10.45 8.17 -10.68
C ALA A 115 -11.64 8.95 -11.24
N LEU A 116 -11.69 9.06 -12.55
CA LEU A 116 -12.81 9.63 -13.29
C LEU A 116 -13.41 8.54 -14.17
N THR A 117 -14.73 8.37 -14.09
CA THR A 117 -15.45 7.43 -14.93
C THR A 117 -16.60 8.11 -15.66
N GLN A 118 -16.85 7.67 -16.87
CA GLN A 118 -18.00 8.08 -17.67
C GLN A 118 -18.66 6.86 -18.27
N GLU A 119 -19.96 6.72 -18.03
CA GLU A 119 -20.79 5.68 -18.62
C GLU A 119 -21.94 6.29 -19.40
N PHE A 120 -22.19 5.76 -20.59
CA PHE A 120 -23.38 6.01 -21.36
C PHE A 120 -24.09 4.69 -21.64
N ALA A 121 -25.38 4.65 -21.41
CA ALA A 121 -26.21 3.50 -21.72
C ALA A 121 -27.49 3.95 -22.42
N ILE A 122 -27.85 3.24 -23.46
CA ILE A 122 -29.10 3.39 -24.19
C ILE A 122 -29.85 2.10 -24.09
N LYS A 123 -31.06 2.14 -23.53
CA LYS A 123 -31.95 1.01 -23.35
C LYS A 123 -33.25 1.26 -24.08
N ASN A 124 -33.70 0.33 -24.95
CA ASN A 124 -35.03 0.45 -25.53
C ASN A 124 -36.11 0.14 -24.47
N HIS A 125 -37.32 0.61 -24.70
CA HIS A 125 -38.45 0.42 -23.79
C HIS A 125 -38.79 -1.07 -23.61
N ASP A 126 -39.27 -1.43 -22.41
CA ASP A 126 -39.57 -2.83 -22.02
C ASP A 126 -40.79 -3.41 -22.79
N ASP A 127 -41.59 -2.60 -23.44
CA ASP A 127 -42.71 -2.98 -24.29
C ASP A 127 -42.31 -3.60 -25.63
N LYS A 128 -41.02 -3.53 -25.99
CA LYS A 128 -40.52 -4.07 -27.26
C LYS A 128 -40.23 -5.56 -27.15
N LYS A 129 -40.50 -6.30 -28.25
CA LYS A 129 -40.22 -7.74 -28.34
C LYS A 129 -38.76 -8.08 -28.11
N TRP A 130 -37.81 -7.23 -28.50
CA TRP A 130 -36.40 -7.37 -28.31
C TRP A 130 -35.92 -6.32 -27.31
N ARG A 131 -35.41 -6.74 -26.17
CA ARG A 131 -34.79 -5.86 -25.16
C ARG A 131 -33.31 -5.71 -25.47
N ARG A 132 -32.86 -4.48 -25.63
CA ARG A 132 -31.49 -4.12 -25.98
C ARG A 132 -30.97 -3.07 -25.03
N VAL A 133 -29.73 -3.26 -24.58
CA VAL A 133 -28.94 -2.23 -23.89
C VAL A 133 -27.63 -2.13 -24.65
N THR A 134 -27.27 -0.91 -25.03
CA THR A 134 -25.99 -0.60 -25.68
C THR A 134 -25.38 0.57 -24.95
N GLY A 135 -24.08 0.54 -24.74
CA GLY A 135 -23.41 1.60 -24.00
C GLY A 135 -21.94 1.67 -24.28
N ALA A 136 -21.31 2.69 -23.71
CA ALA A 136 -19.88 2.90 -23.70
C ALA A 136 -19.45 3.28 -22.27
N PHE A 137 -18.29 2.81 -21.89
CA PHE A 137 -17.66 3.11 -20.60
C PHE A 137 -16.25 3.62 -20.82
N PHE A 138 -15.91 4.68 -20.13
CA PHE A 138 -14.58 5.23 -20.07
C PHE A 138 -14.14 5.35 -18.61
N SER A 139 -12.88 4.99 -18.32
CA SER A 139 -12.27 5.15 -17.02
C SER A 139 -10.86 5.69 -17.17
N TYR A 140 -10.55 6.69 -16.39
CA TYR A 140 -9.21 7.23 -16.24
C TYR A 140 -8.83 7.24 -14.76
N GLN A 141 -7.70 6.65 -14.43
CA GLN A 141 -7.20 6.57 -13.05
C GLN A 141 -5.77 7.08 -12.99
N TRP A 142 -5.51 7.86 -11.96
CA TRP A 142 -4.17 8.26 -11.57
C TRP A 142 -3.92 7.81 -10.15
N LEU A 143 -3.02 6.85 -9.98
CA LEU A 143 -2.62 6.26 -8.72
C LEU A 143 -1.16 6.57 -8.44
N ARG A 144 -0.90 7.15 -7.27
CA ARG A 144 0.44 7.27 -6.72
C ARG A 144 0.55 6.42 -5.47
N THR A 145 1.53 5.53 -5.44
CA THR A 145 1.85 4.69 -4.28
C THR A 145 3.27 4.98 -3.82
N ASP A 146 3.41 5.31 -2.55
CA ASP A 146 4.68 5.39 -1.84
C ASP A 146 4.66 4.26 -0.79
N ALA A 147 5.65 3.35 -0.84
CA ALA A 147 5.72 2.18 0.04
C ALA A 147 7.13 2.01 0.64
N PRO A 148 7.55 2.92 1.55
CA PRO A 148 8.85 2.78 2.20
C PRO A 148 8.86 1.56 3.12
N VAL A 149 9.95 0.78 3.01
CA VAL A 149 10.29 -0.30 3.93
C VAL A 149 11.42 0.17 4.82
N SER A 150 11.30 -0.02 6.12
CA SER A 150 12.33 0.28 7.10
C SER A 150 12.81 -1.02 7.74
N PHE A 151 14.11 -1.19 7.84
CA PHE A 151 14.72 -2.33 8.53
C PHE A 151 15.14 -1.92 9.94
N GLY A 152 14.77 -2.74 10.90
CA GLY A 152 15.12 -2.55 12.31
C GLY A 152 16.48 -3.14 12.69
N GLU A 153 16.86 -2.96 13.95
CA GLU A 153 18.15 -3.42 14.47
C GLU A 153 18.27 -4.95 14.43
N GLY A 154 17.16 -5.68 14.58
CA GLY A 154 17.13 -7.14 14.45
C GLY A 154 17.64 -7.65 13.11
N MET A 155 17.49 -6.85 12.04
CA MET A 155 17.98 -7.19 10.71
C MET A 155 19.30 -6.48 10.38
N THR A 156 19.42 -5.20 10.66
CA THR A 156 20.57 -4.39 10.27
C THR A 156 21.85 -4.79 10.99
N VAL A 157 21.79 -5.14 12.28
CA VAL A 157 22.95 -5.56 13.06
C VAL A 157 23.53 -6.89 12.56
N PRO A 158 22.77 -7.98 12.41
CA PRO A 158 23.31 -9.23 11.85
C PRO A 158 23.84 -9.06 10.43
N MET A 159 23.15 -8.27 9.58
CA MET A 159 23.63 -7.99 8.21
C MET A 159 24.93 -7.21 8.23
N GLY A 160 25.05 -6.19 9.07
CA GLY A 160 26.29 -5.41 9.21
C GLY A 160 27.45 -6.30 9.61
N LYS A 161 27.24 -7.17 10.60
CA LYS A 161 28.26 -8.15 11.04
C LYS A 161 28.64 -9.14 9.94
N ALA A 162 27.67 -9.64 9.17
CA ALA A 162 27.92 -10.55 8.06
C ALA A 162 28.76 -9.88 6.95
N ILE A 163 28.42 -8.64 6.59
CA ILE A 163 29.18 -7.85 5.60
C ILE A 163 30.58 -7.55 6.09
N ALA A 164 30.72 -7.07 7.32
CA ALA A 164 32.03 -6.79 7.93
C ALA A 164 32.92 -8.05 7.96
N ASN A 165 32.36 -9.21 8.32
CA ASN A 165 33.06 -10.48 8.29
C ASN A 165 33.44 -10.88 6.85
N GLY A 166 32.56 -10.68 5.88
CA GLY A 166 32.86 -10.91 4.46
C GLY A 166 34.03 -10.06 3.95
N ILE A 167 34.05 -8.78 4.31
CA ILE A 167 35.16 -7.87 4.01
C ILE A 167 36.46 -8.37 4.66
N TYR A 168 36.42 -8.70 5.95
CA TYR A 168 37.55 -9.24 6.70
C TYR A 168 38.14 -10.48 6.01
N GLN A 169 37.30 -11.45 5.67
CA GLN A 169 37.73 -12.69 5.00
C GLN A 169 38.31 -12.41 3.60
N SER A 170 37.74 -11.49 2.87
CA SER A 170 38.25 -11.07 1.55
C SER A 170 39.62 -10.40 1.64
N MET A 171 39.83 -9.52 2.62
CA MET A 171 41.14 -8.91 2.86
C MET A 171 42.17 -9.95 3.29
N LEU A 172 41.82 -10.85 4.21
CA LEU A 172 42.68 -11.93 4.67
C LEU A 172 43.12 -12.82 3.47
N LYS A 173 42.16 -13.23 2.66
CA LYS A 173 42.43 -14.03 1.46
C LYS A 173 43.35 -13.31 0.48
N SER A 174 43.10 -12.04 0.19
CA SER A 174 43.94 -11.25 -0.72
C SER A 174 45.39 -11.13 -0.26
N MET A 175 45.63 -11.07 1.06
CA MET A 175 46.98 -11.01 1.61
C MET A 175 47.65 -12.38 1.61
N THR A 176 46.94 -13.43 1.91
CA THR A 176 47.47 -14.81 1.87
C THR A 176 47.78 -15.27 0.46
N ASP A 177 46.96 -14.92 -0.54
CA ASP A 177 47.20 -15.21 -1.96
C ASP A 177 48.49 -14.51 -2.49
N LYS A 178 48.89 -13.41 -1.85
CA LYS A 178 50.18 -12.74 -2.12
C LYS A 178 51.39 -13.31 -1.36
N GLY A 179 51.19 -14.47 -0.72
CA GLY A 179 52.25 -15.20 -0.02
C GLY A 179 52.47 -14.81 1.44
N MET A 180 51.57 -14.00 2.03
CA MET A 180 51.65 -13.66 3.44
C MET A 180 51.10 -14.80 4.31
N SER A 181 51.70 -15.04 5.46
CA SER A 181 51.10 -16.01 6.40
C SER A 181 49.80 -15.44 6.99
N GLN A 182 48.87 -16.34 7.31
CA GLN A 182 47.57 -15.96 7.85
C GLN A 182 47.70 -15.12 9.15
N GLN A 183 48.63 -15.47 10.00
CA GLN A 183 48.89 -14.74 11.26
C GLN A 183 49.42 -13.32 11.03
N ALA A 184 50.34 -13.15 10.05
CA ALA A 184 50.81 -11.83 9.66
C ALA A 184 49.73 -10.95 9.04
N ALA A 185 48.87 -11.54 8.18
CA ALA A 185 47.73 -10.83 7.57
C ALA A 185 46.69 -10.38 8.63
N GLN A 186 46.38 -11.24 9.59
CA GLN A 186 45.51 -10.91 10.71
C GLN A 186 46.06 -9.75 11.56
N ALA A 187 47.33 -9.82 11.94
CA ALA A 187 47.98 -8.75 12.70
C ALA A 187 48.01 -7.39 11.97
N ILE A 188 48.13 -7.38 10.64
CA ILE A 188 48.05 -6.16 9.83
C ILE A 188 46.66 -5.59 9.82
N ILE A 189 45.63 -6.41 9.61
CA ILE A 189 44.25 -5.97 9.61
C ILE A 189 43.86 -5.39 10.97
N GLU A 190 44.24 -6.05 12.10
CA GLU A 190 44.00 -5.57 13.44
C GLU A 190 44.74 -4.25 13.73
N LYS A 191 45.99 -4.13 13.29
CA LYS A 191 46.79 -2.92 13.48
C LYS A 191 46.29 -1.74 12.66
N ALA A 192 45.61 -2.01 11.54
CA ALA A 192 44.94 -1.00 10.71
C ALA A 192 43.57 -0.55 11.28
N GLY A 193 43.22 -1.01 12.49
CA GLY A 193 41.94 -0.66 13.11
C GLY A 193 40.85 -1.74 12.98
N GLY A 194 41.18 -2.87 12.35
CA GLY A 194 40.23 -3.95 12.11
C GLY A 194 39.10 -3.56 11.11
N VAL A 195 38.19 -4.47 10.88
CA VAL A 195 36.92 -4.15 10.22
C VAL A 195 35.91 -3.87 11.33
N ASN A 196 35.32 -2.67 11.37
CA ASN A 196 34.32 -2.33 12.37
C ASN A 196 33.11 -3.27 12.21
N MET A 197 32.90 -4.15 13.19
CA MET A 197 31.81 -5.14 13.19
C MET A 197 30.47 -4.56 13.65
N ASP A 198 30.46 -3.35 14.21
CA ASP A 198 29.29 -2.69 14.75
C ASP A 198 28.72 -1.62 13.79
N VAL A 199 28.96 -1.79 12.50
CA VAL A 199 28.36 -0.91 11.50
C VAL A 199 26.87 -1.19 11.45
N GLY A 200 26.09 -0.40 12.17
CA GLY A 200 24.67 -0.26 11.90
C GLY A 200 24.54 0.30 10.48
N MET A 201 24.05 -0.51 9.56
CA MET A 201 23.78 -0.02 8.21
C MET A 201 22.51 0.82 8.25
N GLU A 202 22.67 2.13 8.38
CA GLU A 202 21.69 3.03 7.81
C GLU A 202 21.80 2.90 6.29
N VAL A 203 20.83 2.23 5.66
CA VAL A 203 20.71 2.17 4.21
C VAL A 203 19.63 3.14 3.77
N PRO A 204 19.96 4.44 3.64
CA PRO A 204 18.99 5.41 3.15
C PRO A 204 18.74 5.12 1.67
N GLY A 205 17.56 4.66 1.32
CA GLY A 205 17.06 4.69 -0.05
C GLY A 205 17.32 3.47 -0.92
N LEU A 206 17.75 2.32 -0.38
CA LEU A 206 18.01 1.12 -1.19
C LEU A 206 16.73 0.43 -1.70
N PHE A 207 15.57 0.75 -1.13
CA PHE A 207 14.28 0.17 -1.52
C PHE A 207 13.19 1.23 -1.69
N LYS A 208 13.49 2.28 -2.46
CA LYS A 208 12.41 3.04 -3.06
C LYS A 208 11.87 2.20 -4.20
N THR A 209 10.67 1.66 -4.05
CA THR A 209 9.94 1.09 -5.19
C THR A 209 9.86 2.15 -6.28
N PRO A 210 10.23 1.83 -7.53
CA PRO A 210 10.11 2.77 -8.62
C PRO A 210 8.65 3.20 -8.71
N GLN A 211 8.41 4.50 -8.74
CA GLN A 211 7.08 5.02 -9.02
C GLN A 211 6.74 4.58 -10.44
N LEU A 212 5.78 3.67 -10.57
CA LEU A 212 5.16 3.39 -11.85
C LEU A 212 4.24 4.57 -12.16
N ASN A 213 4.72 5.48 -13.03
CA ASN A 213 3.93 6.56 -13.61
C ASN A 213 2.95 6.00 -14.65
#